data_fea793b75f25202a2a0269b7f1b8cca1
#
_entry.id   fea793b75f25202a2a0269b7f1b8cca1
#
_cell.length_a   1.000
_cell.length_b   1.000
_cell.length_c   1.000
_cell.angle_alpha   90.00
_cell.angle_beta   90.00
_cell.angle_gamma   90.00
#
_symmetry.space_group_name_H-M   'P 1'
#
loop_
_entity.id
_entity.type
_entity.pdbx_description
1 polymer ?
#
loop_
_entity_poly.entity_id
_entity_poly.type
_entity_poly.pdbx_seq_one_letter_code
_entity_poly.pdbx_strand_id
1 'polypeptide(L)'
;MYHHYFSTPKGFPRPFIHITADNNGIIGVDFVNQINEKERKNAHTEQCIKELQEYFNGERDNFSVILNPSGTHFQKRVWWQLGEIPYGQCWSYKELAIALGSANFCRAVGMANSRNPIALIIPCHRVIGHDGKLVGYSGGLDIKSWLLDYEKNGNSRKIG
;
A
#
# COMPACT_ATOMS: atom_id res chain seq x y z
N MET A 1 -16.76 13.72 1.65
CA MET A 1 -15.54 12.92 1.83
C MET A 1 -15.12 12.90 3.27
N TYR A 2 -14.52 11.81 3.70
CA TYR A 2 -14.04 11.63 5.05
C TYR A 2 -12.51 11.59 5.04
N HIS A 3 -11.90 12.25 6.04
CA HIS A 3 -10.45 12.37 6.15
C HIS A 3 -10.00 12.02 7.56
N HIS A 4 -8.96 11.23 7.66
CA HIS A 4 -8.40 10.82 8.94
C HIS A 4 -6.88 10.71 8.78
N TYR A 5 -6.13 11.10 9.79
CA TYR A 5 -4.67 11.07 9.74
C TYR A 5 -4.13 10.12 10.79
N PHE A 6 -3.23 9.27 10.37
CA PHE A 6 -2.52 8.33 11.25
C PHE A 6 -1.13 8.89 11.52
N SER A 7 -0.75 9.01 12.80
CA SER A 7 0.62 9.38 13.17
C SER A 7 1.51 8.17 13.06
N THR A 8 2.54 8.26 12.22
CA THR A 8 3.42 7.13 11.92
C THR A 8 4.37 6.84 13.09
N PRO A 9 4.93 5.62 13.15
CA PRO A 9 5.89 5.29 14.20
C PRO A 9 7.18 6.06 14.03
N LYS A 10 7.94 6.18 15.12
CA LYS A 10 9.24 6.84 15.12
C LYS A 10 10.16 6.15 14.11
N GLY A 11 10.83 6.96 13.31
CA GLY A 11 11.74 6.46 12.26
C GLY A 11 11.10 6.28 10.89
N PHE A 12 9.78 6.32 10.80
CA PHE A 12 9.12 6.28 9.50
C PHE A 12 9.41 7.59 8.73
N PRO A 13 9.67 7.54 7.40
CA PRO A 13 10.13 8.72 6.66
C PRO A 13 9.15 9.87 6.51
N ARG A 14 7.89 9.69 6.84
CA ARG A 14 6.88 10.76 6.82
C ARG A 14 6.12 10.77 8.13
N PRO A 15 5.66 11.94 8.61
CA PRO A 15 4.99 12.02 9.91
C PRO A 15 3.56 11.49 9.91
N PHE A 16 2.87 11.51 8.77
CA PHE A 16 1.45 11.14 8.73
C PHE A 16 1.10 10.28 7.54
N ILE A 17 0.10 9.42 7.74
CA ILE A 17 -0.60 8.73 6.66
C ILE A 17 -1.99 9.34 6.57
N HIS A 18 -2.35 9.87 5.42
CA HIS A 18 -3.65 10.48 5.16
C HIS A 18 -4.59 9.44 4.56
N ILE A 19 -5.71 9.21 5.23
CA ILE A 19 -6.73 8.26 4.82
C ILE A 19 -7.94 9.03 4.33
N THR A 20 -8.41 8.69 3.15
CA THR A 20 -9.62 9.26 2.56
C THR A 20 -10.64 8.15 2.31
N ALA A 21 -11.89 8.41 2.65
CA ALA A 21 -12.98 7.46 2.44
C ALA A 21 -14.22 8.17 1.93
N ASP A 22 -15.07 7.41 1.26
CA ASP A 22 -16.45 7.79 1.00
C ASP A 22 -17.37 6.87 1.81
N ASN A 23 -18.67 6.88 1.52
CA ASN A 23 -19.63 6.04 2.25
C ASN A 23 -19.47 4.54 1.93
N ASN A 24 -18.76 4.21 0.87
CA ASN A 24 -18.63 2.84 0.36
C ASN A 24 -17.30 2.17 0.73
N GLY A 25 -16.30 2.93 1.17
CA GLY A 25 -15.03 2.36 1.57
C GLY A 25 -13.87 3.35 1.50
N ILE A 26 -12.67 2.82 1.66
CA ILE A 26 -11.43 3.59 1.57
C ILE A 26 -11.16 3.89 0.10
N ILE A 27 -10.95 5.16 -0.23
CA ILE A 27 -10.67 5.61 -1.60
C ILE A 27 -9.24 6.09 -1.79
N GLY A 28 -8.53 6.40 -0.71
CA GLY A 28 -7.15 6.86 -0.79
C GLY A 28 -6.38 6.65 0.50
N VAL A 29 -5.09 6.35 0.35
CA VAL A 29 -4.11 6.32 1.44
C VAL A 29 -2.82 6.85 0.86
N ASP A 30 -2.30 7.94 1.43
CA ASP A 30 -1.04 8.54 0.99
C ASP A 30 -0.21 9.02 2.18
N PHE A 31 1.07 9.21 1.93
CA PHE A 31 2.04 9.61 2.94
C PHE A 31 2.28 11.10 2.83
N VAL A 32 2.07 11.84 3.92
CA VAL A 32 2.07 13.30 3.88
C VAL A 32 2.89 13.90 5.02
N ASN A 33 3.33 15.14 4.83
CA ASN A 33 4.12 15.88 5.83
C ASN A 33 3.26 16.75 6.73
N GLN A 34 2.03 17.04 6.32
CA GLN A 34 1.15 17.98 7.02
C GLN A 34 -0.29 17.49 7.00
N ILE A 35 -1.05 17.94 7.99
CA ILE A 35 -2.49 17.73 8.06
C ILE A 35 -3.16 18.92 7.40
N ASN A 36 -3.54 18.77 6.12
CA ASN A 36 -4.12 19.86 5.33
C ASN A 36 -5.64 19.86 5.31
N GLU A 37 -6.26 18.69 5.47
CA GLU A 37 -7.71 18.55 5.46
C GLU A 37 -8.23 18.44 6.87
N LYS A 38 -9.37 19.07 7.14
CA LYS A 38 -10.04 18.92 8.42
C LYS A 38 -10.48 17.47 8.59
N GLU A 39 -10.20 16.88 9.74
CA GLU A 39 -10.63 15.52 10.02
C GLU A 39 -12.15 15.41 10.05
N ARG A 40 -12.66 14.42 9.34
CA ARG A 40 -14.06 14.02 9.35
C ARG A 40 -14.08 12.50 9.24
N LYS A 41 -14.37 11.83 10.32
CA LYS A 41 -14.21 10.39 10.45
C LYS A 41 -15.49 9.64 10.10
N ASN A 42 -15.35 8.42 9.59
CA ASN A 42 -16.48 7.49 9.48
C ASN A 42 -15.98 6.09 9.89
N ALA A 43 -16.88 5.10 9.83
CA ALA A 43 -16.52 3.73 10.25
C ALA A 43 -15.36 3.17 9.43
N HIS A 44 -15.28 3.50 8.14
CA HIS A 44 -14.19 3.03 7.27
C HIS A 44 -12.85 3.63 7.67
N THR A 45 -12.80 4.94 7.91
CA THR A 45 -11.53 5.58 8.32
C THR A 45 -11.09 5.12 9.70
N GLU A 46 -12.02 4.93 10.63
CA GLU A 46 -11.69 4.48 11.98
C GLU A 46 -11.15 3.06 11.98
N GLN A 47 -11.74 2.16 11.19
CA GLN A 47 -11.22 0.81 11.03
C GLN A 47 -9.83 0.83 10.40
N CYS A 48 -9.60 1.70 9.41
CA CYS A 48 -8.30 1.84 8.77
C CYS A 48 -7.23 2.28 9.75
N ILE A 49 -7.52 3.26 10.60
CA ILE A 49 -6.59 3.70 11.64
C ILE A 49 -6.23 2.55 12.58
N LYS A 50 -7.23 1.81 13.03
CA LYS A 50 -7.02 0.66 13.91
C LYS A 50 -6.11 -0.37 13.25
N GLU A 51 -6.37 -0.71 11.99
CA GLU A 51 -5.59 -1.72 11.28
C GLU A 51 -4.17 -1.24 10.98
N LEU A 52 -3.97 0.05 10.68
CA LEU A 52 -2.63 0.62 10.55
C LEU A 52 -1.86 0.53 11.86
N GLN A 53 -2.51 0.81 12.97
CA GLN A 53 -1.90 0.71 14.29
C GLN A 53 -1.45 -0.72 14.57
N GLU A 54 -2.32 -1.69 14.26
CA GLU A 54 -1.99 -3.12 14.42
C GLU A 54 -0.85 -3.54 13.49
N TYR A 55 -0.86 -3.04 12.24
CA TYR A 55 0.21 -3.33 11.29
C TYR A 55 1.57 -2.84 11.81
N PHE A 56 1.65 -1.59 12.26
CA PHE A 56 2.90 -1.02 12.76
C PHE A 56 3.31 -1.54 14.13
N ASN A 57 2.40 -2.19 14.87
CA ASN A 57 2.72 -2.89 16.12
C ASN A 57 3.15 -4.35 15.89
N GLY A 58 3.18 -4.81 14.64
CA GLY A 58 3.53 -6.19 14.32
C GLY A 58 2.42 -7.22 14.57
N GLU A 59 1.20 -6.74 14.76
CA GLU A 59 0.05 -7.58 15.10
C GLU A 59 -0.80 -7.98 13.89
N ARG A 60 -0.58 -7.35 12.75
CA ARG A 60 -1.38 -7.54 11.55
C ARG A 60 -0.52 -7.54 10.30
N ASP A 61 -0.77 -8.46 9.39
CA ASP A 61 -0.10 -8.52 8.09
C ASP A 61 -1.05 -8.38 6.91
N ASN A 62 -2.36 -8.44 7.13
CA ASN A 62 -3.38 -8.25 6.09
C ASN A 62 -4.39 -7.22 6.55
N PHE A 63 -4.94 -6.45 5.60
CA PHE A 63 -5.95 -5.44 5.89
C PHE A 63 -7.33 -5.95 5.51
N SER A 64 -8.33 -5.65 6.34
CA SER A 64 -9.72 -6.08 6.16
C SER A 64 -10.64 -4.93 5.77
N VAL A 65 -10.14 -3.69 5.72
CA VAL A 65 -10.94 -2.53 5.36
C VAL A 65 -11.55 -2.69 3.96
N ILE A 66 -12.75 -2.15 3.78
CA ILE A 66 -13.40 -2.15 2.48
C ILE A 66 -12.74 -1.09 1.61
N LEU A 67 -12.33 -1.48 0.41
CA LEU A 67 -11.63 -0.61 -0.54
C LEU A 67 -12.58 -0.22 -1.67
N ASN A 68 -12.56 1.07 -2.04
CA ASN A 68 -13.38 1.61 -3.12
C ASN A 68 -12.56 2.55 -4.01
N PRO A 69 -11.44 2.07 -4.59
CA PRO A 69 -10.59 2.92 -5.41
C PRO A 69 -11.24 3.27 -6.73
N SER A 70 -10.93 4.46 -7.24
CA SER A 70 -11.32 4.90 -8.56
C SER A 70 -10.22 4.58 -9.55
N GLY A 71 -10.56 4.03 -10.69
CA GLY A 71 -9.58 3.69 -11.71
C GLY A 71 -10.19 2.93 -12.87
N THR A 72 -9.38 2.67 -13.90
CA THR A 72 -9.79 1.88 -15.06
C THR A 72 -9.96 0.41 -14.67
N HIS A 73 -10.63 -0.34 -15.51
CA HIS A 73 -10.78 -1.78 -15.30
C HIS A 73 -9.41 -2.48 -15.18
N PHE A 74 -8.48 -2.14 -16.07
CA PHE A 74 -7.13 -2.72 -16.03
C PHE A 74 -6.38 -2.34 -14.75
N GLN A 75 -6.43 -1.06 -14.34
CA GLN A 75 -5.81 -0.61 -13.10
C GLN A 75 -6.34 -1.40 -11.91
N LYS A 76 -7.66 -1.57 -11.82
CA LYS A 76 -8.27 -2.33 -10.73
C LYS A 76 -7.82 -3.79 -10.73
N ARG A 77 -7.69 -4.41 -11.90
CA ARG A 77 -7.15 -5.78 -11.99
C ARG A 77 -5.73 -5.85 -11.43
N VAL A 78 -4.90 -4.87 -11.78
CA VAL A 78 -3.52 -4.80 -11.26
C VAL A 78 -3.53 -4.64 -9.75
N TRP A 79 -4.33 -3.72 -9.24
CA TRP A 79 -4.37 -3.44 -7.79
C TRP A 79 -4.86 -4.67 -7.00
N TRP A 80 -5.86 -5.39 -7.50
CA TRP A 80 -6.33 -6.63 -6.83
C TRP A 80 -5.26 -7.71 -6.88
N GLN A 81 -4.51 -7.81 -7.97
CA GLN A 81 -3.42 -8.79 -8.07
C GLN A 81 -2.28 -8.46 -7.09
N LEU A 82 -2.01 -7.18 -6.87
CA LEU A 82 -1.03 -6.76 -5.87
C LEU A 82 -1.36 -7.33 -4.48
N GLY A 83 -2.65 -7.40 -4.15
CA GLY A 83 -3.11 -7.94 -2.88
C GLY A 83 -2.75 -9.41 -2.67
N GLU A 84 -2.38 -10.14 -3.73
CA GLU A 84 -1.95 -11.53 -3.63
C GLU A 84 -0.49 -11.68 -3.23
N ILE A 85 0.29 -10.60 -3.24
CA ILE A 85 1.70 -10.66 -2.83
C ILE A 85 1.75 -10.76 -1.30
N PRO A 86 2.26 -11.88 -0.75
CA PRO A 86 2.24 -12.07 0.69
C PRO A 86 3.11 -11.05 1.44
N TYR A 87 2.74 -10.79 2.67
CA TYR A 87 3.53 -9.99 3.61
C TYR A 87 4.95 -10.55 3.70
N GLY A 88 5.94 -9.69 3.61
CA GLY A 88 7.35 -10.06 3.70
C GLY A 88 7.95 -10.61 2.41
N GLN A 89 7.18 -10.62 1.31
CA GLN A 89 7.64 -11.10 0.02
C GLN A 89 7.59 -9.99 -1.03
N CYS A 90 8.29 -10.21 -2.13
CA CYS A 90 8.35 -9.28 -3.26
C CYS A 90 8.13 -10.03 -4.56
N TRP A 91 7.49 -9.37 -5.52
CA TRP A 91 7.40 -9.83 -6.91
C TRP A 91 8.09 -8.83 -7.81
N SER A 92 8.65 -9.31 -8.92
CA SER A 92 9.10 -8.41 -9.98
C SER A 92 7.90 -7.91 -10.79
N TYR A 93 8.11 -6.83 -11.55
CA TYR A 93 7.08 -6.35 -12.49
C TYR A 93 6.71 -7.44 -13.51
N LYS A 94 7.70 -8.24 -13.93
CA LYS A 94 7.46 -9.35 -14.85
C LYS A 94 6.57 -10.43 -14.22
N GLU A 95 6.85 -10.80 -12.98
CA GLU A 95 6.04 -11.77 -12.26
C GLU A 95 4.59 -11.30 -12.11
N LEU A 96 4.40 -10.03 -11.78
CA LEU A 96 3.07 -9.43 -11.68
C LEU A 96 2.37 -9.44 -13.04
N ALA A 97 3.08 -9.09 -14.11
CA ALA A 97 2.54 -9.08 -15.46
C ALA A 97 2.11 -10.50 -15.90
N ILE A 98 2.93 -11.51 -15.62
CA ILE A 98 2.62 -12.90 -15.93
C ILE A 98 1.37 -13.35 -15.16
N ALA A 99 1.24 -12.98 -13.90
CA ALA A 99 0.05 -13.29 -13.09
C ALA A 99 -1.22 -12.69 -13.69
N LEU A 100 -1.09 -11.57 -14.41
CA LEU A 100 -2.20 -10.91 -15.10
C LEU A 100 -2.44 -11.41 -16.53
N GLY A 101 -1.62 -12.35 -17.00
CA GLY A 101 -1.84 -13.03 -18.27
C GLY A 101 -0.68 -13.00 -19.27
N SER A 102 0.25 -12.03 -19.18
CA SER A 102 1.36 -11.95 -20.15
C SER A 102 2.48 -11.06 -19.65
N ALA A 103 3.74 -11.51 -19.86
CA ALA A 103 4.92 -10.68 -19.61
C ALA A 103 4.90 -9.38 -20.45
N ASN A 104 4.15 -9.36 -21.56
CA ASN A 104 4.03 -8.17 -22.40
C ASN A 104 3.30 -7.03 -21.70
N PHE A 105 2.58 -7.30 -20.62
CA PHE A 105 1.89 -6.27 -19.83
C PHE A 105 2.84 -5.51 -18.88
N CYS A 106 4.11 -5.82 -18.85
CA CYS A 106 5.07 -5.31 -17.85
C CYS A 106 5.06 -3.77 -17.74
N ARG A 107 5.06 -3.06 -18.87
CA ARG A 107 5.02 -1.59 -18.89
C ARG A 107 3.70 -1.05 -18.37
N ALA A 108 2.59 -1.60 -18.83
CA ALA A 108 1.25 -1.18 -18.41
C ALA A 108 1.03 -1.47 -16.94
N VAL A 109 1.53 -2.59 -16.45
CA VAL A 109 1.48 -2.99 -15.05
C VAL A 109 2.29 -2.01 -14.19
N GLY A 110 3.50 -1.65 -14.65
CA GLY A 110 4.32 -0.68 -13.93
C GLY A 110 3.62 0.66 -13.79
N MET A 111 2.96 1.13 -14.84
CA MET A 111 2.21 2.38 -14.79
C MET A 111 1.01 2.28 -13.84
N ALA A 112 0.24 1.20 -13.89
CA ALA A 112 -0.89 1.00 -12.99
C ALA A 112 -0.43 0.89 -11.54
N ASN A 113 0.71 0.23 -11.30
CA ASN A 113 1.31 0.12 -9.97
C ASN A 113 1.64 1.51 -9.40
N SER A 114 2.20 2.39 -10.23
CA SER A 114 2.56 3.75 -9.81
C SER A 114 1.35 4.64 -9.53
N ARG A 115 0.17 4.27 -10.02
CA ARG A 115 -1.07 5.04 -9.86
C ARG A 115 -2.00 4.48 -8.78
N ASN A 116 -1.53 3.54 -8.00
CA ASN A 116 -2.29 2.99 -6.88
C ASN A 116 -2.70 4.11 -5.92
N PRO A 117 -4.00 4.36 -5.72
CA PRO A 117 -4.45 5.44 -4.82
C PRO A 117 -4.47 5.03 -3.34
N ILE A 118 -4.32 3.75 -3.03
CA ILE A 118 -4.43 3.23 -1.66
C ILE A 118 -3.10 2.56 -1.29
N ALA A 119 -2.07 3.39 -1.10
CA ALA A 119 -0.74 2.91 -0.77
C ALA A 119 -0.74 2.08 0.52
N LEU A 120 0.21 1.19 0.67
CA LEU A 120 0.40 0.30 1.82
C LEU A 120 -0.64 -0.82 1.88
N ILE A 121 -1.92 -0.50 1.91
CA ILE A 121 -3.02 -1.48 1.98
C ILE A 121 -3.09 -2.29 0.69
N ILE A 122 -3.04 -1.62 -0.46
CA ILE A 122 -2.77 -2.27 -1.74
C ILE A 122 -1.26 -2.22 -1.90
N PRO A 123 -0.55 -3.36 -1.75
CA PRO A 123 0.87 -3.34 -1.45
C PRO A 123 1.76 -3.14 -2.68
N CYS A 124 1.63 -2.00 -3.35
CA CYS A 124 2.47 -1.66 -4.50
C CYS A 124 3.96 -1.54 -4.14
N HIS A 125 4.29 -1.38 -2.86
CA HIS A 125 5.67 -1.37 -2.38
C HIS A 125 6.34 -2.74 -2.50
N ARG A 126 5.57 -3.83 -2.66
CA ARG A 126 6.10 -5.20 -2.77
C ARG A 126 6.51 -5.57 -4.19
N VAL A 127 6.43 -4.63 -5.13
CA VAL A 127 6.88 -4.87 -6.51
C VAL A 127 8.22 -4.19 -6.71
N ILE A 128 9.21 -4.95 -7.16
CA ILE A 128 10.60 -4.49 -7.33
C ILE A 128 11.09 -4.77 -8.75
N GLY A 129 12.25 -4.19 -9.13
CA GLY A 129 12.88 -4.49 -10.40
C GLY A 129 13.34 -5.95 -10.44
N HIS A 130 13.50 -6.51 -11.65
CA HIS A 130 13.87 -7.91 -11.85
C HIS A 130 15.23 -8.27 -11.25
N ASP A 131 16.09 -7.28 -11.05
CA ASP A 131 17.41 -7.43 -10.43
C ASP A 131 17.40 -7.10 -8.94
N GLY A 132 16.23 -6.96 -8.33
CA GLY A 132 16.08 -6.62 -6.91
C GLY A 132 16.18 -5.15 -6.60
N LYS A 133 16.33 -4.29 -7.61
CA LYS A 133 16.44 -2.84 -7.39
C LYS A 133 15.10 -2.24 -6.98
N LEU A 134 15.18 -1.25 -6.09
CA LEU A 134 14.03 -0.45 -5.71
C LEU A 134 13.79 0.61 -6.78
N VAL A 135 12.69 0.48 -7.51
CA VAL A 135 12.31 1.41 -8.58
C VAL A 135 10.84 1.77 -8.45
N GLY A 136 10.50 2.98 -8.88
CA GLY A 136 9.12 3.38 -9.12
C GLY A 136 8.17 3.30 -7.93
N TYR A 137 8.32 4.17 -6.93
CA TYR A 137 7.34 4.28 -5.86
C TYR A 137 6.90 5.74 -5.72
N SER A 138 5.61 6.01 -5.92
CA SER A 138 5.06 7.37 -5.88
C SER A 138 5.22 8.05 -4.52
N GLY A 139 5.23 7.28 -3.44
CA GLY A 139 5.45 7.81 -2.09
C GLY A 139 6.90 8.14 -1.78
N GLY A 140 7.84 7.66 -2.59
CA GLY A 140 9.27 7.83 -2.39
C GLY A 140 9.97 6.52 -2.07
N LEU A 141 11.18 6.35 -2.59
CA LEU A 141 11.95 5.12 -2.39
C LEU A 141 12.36 4.90 -0.94
N ASP A 142 12.50 5.98 -0.16
CA ASP A 142 12.77 5.89 1.27
C ASP A 142 11.63 5.18 2.02
N ILE A 143 10.39 5.48 1.67
CA ILE A 143 9.22 4.81 2.26
C ILE A 143 9.17 3.36 1.80
N LYS A 144 9.37 3.11 0.51
CA LYS A 144 9.38 1.75 -0.04
C LYS A 144 10.41 0.87 0.67
N SER A 145 11.63 1.37 0.82
CA SER A 145 12.70 0.68 1.51
C SER A 145 12.33 0.38 2.96
N TRP A 146 11.77 1.38 3.65
CA TRP A 146 11.37 1.23 5.05
C TRP A 146 10.32 0.13 5.21
N LEU A 147 9.30 0.14 4.35
CA LEU A 147 8.21 -0.84 4.41
C LEU A 147 8.70 -2.26 4.10
N LEU A 148 9.56 -2.41 3.10
CA LEU A 148 10.12 -3.72 2.74
C LEU A 148 10.97 -4.29 3.87
N ASP A 149 11.82 -3.47 4.47
CA ASP A 149 12.65 -3.90 5.61
C ASP A 149 11.77 -4.24 6.81
N TYR A 150 10.75 -3.44 7.08
CA TYR A 150 9.84 -3.67 8.18
C TYR A 150 9.11 -5.01 8.03
N GLU A 151 8.58 -5.28 6.84
CA GLU A 151 7.84 -6.53 6.57
C GLU A 151 8.77 -7.74 6.58
N LYS A 152 9.97 -7.62 6.04
CA LYS A 152 10.95 -8.69 6.03
C LYS A 152 11.33 -9.08 7.46
N ASN A 153 11.59 -8.11 8.31
CA ASN A 153 11.94 -8.35 9.70
C ASN A 153 10.76 -8.89 10.50
N GLY A 154 9.55 -8.39 10.23
CA GLY A 154 8.33 -8.90 10.84
C GLY A 154 8.06 -10.36 10.48
N ASN A 155 8.27 -10.72 9.21
CA ASN A 155 8.10 -12.10 8.75
C ASN A 155 9.11 -13.03 9.43
N SER A 156 10.36 -12.60 9.57
CA SER A 156 11.40 -13.35 10.29
C SER A 156 11.04 -13.55 11.75
N ARG A 157 10.49 -12.54 12.41
CA ARG A 157 10.03 -12.64 13.81
C ARG A 157 8.89 -13.65 13.95
N LYS A 158 7.99 -13.74 12.97
CA LYS A 158 6.87 -14.71 12.99
C LYS A 158 7.33 -16.14 12.83
N ILE A 159 8.41 -16.37 12.10
CA ILE A 159 8.99 -17.69 11.86
C ILE A 159 9.81 -18.13 13.06
N GLY A 160 10.46 -17.18 13.69
CA GLY A 160 11.28 -17.44 14.87
C GLY A 160 10.46 -17.36 16.14
#